data_ef17f5cc03a4bcb3f0fe876f400df436
#
_entry.id   ef17f5cc03a4bcb3f0fe876f400df436
#
_cell.length_a   1.000
_cell.length_b   1.000
_cell.length_c   1.000
_cell.angle_alpha   90.00
_cell.angle_beta   90.00
_cell.angle_gamma   90.00
#
_symmetry.space_group_name_H-M   'P 1'
#
loop_
_entity.id
_entity.type
_entity.pdbx_description
1 polymer ?
#
loop_
_entity_poly.entity_id
_entity_poly.type
_entity_poly.pdbx_seq_one_letter_code
_entity_poly.pdbx_strand_id
1 'polypeptide(L)'
;MNQSFLNRHFREFVELLERKGVKYLLVGGYAVGFHGFPRYTGDLDVFIAIDPENANKILEVFEAFGFSDLKLTTNDFLEDDMVVEIGREPLKIQILTGIDGIQFDDAYIRKVYWTDQDLSIPFIGFEDLLKNKESTGRGRDKIDVQELMKNRKQKL
;
A
#
# COMPACT_ATOMS: atom_id res chain seq x y z
N MET A 1 -5.17 -19.37 -16.55
CA MET A 1 -4.26 -18.24 -16.73
C MET A 1 -4.32 -17.31 -15.55
N ASN A 2 -3.25 -17.26 -14.84
CA ASN A 2 -3.20 -16.47 -13.63
C ASN A 2 -2.67 -15.07 -13.95
N GLN A 3 -3.59 -14.18 -14.24
CA GLN A 3 -3.20 -12.77 -14.33
C GLN A 3 -3.05 -12.24 -12.90
N SER A 4 -1.96 -11.55 -12.66
CA SER A 4 -1.78 -10.84 -11.41
C SER A 4 -2.87 -9.76 -11.31
N PHE A 5 -3.42 -9.57 -10.10
CA PHE A 5 -4.35 -8.47 -9.90
C PHE A 5 -3.63 -7.11 -9.90
N LEU A 6 -2.32 -7.11 -9.73
CA LEU A 6 -1.48 -5.93 -9.92
C LEU A 6 -1.08 -5.85 -11.39
N ASN A 7 -1.09 -4.66 -11.97
CA ASN A 7 -0.51 -4.50 -13.29
C ASN A 7 0.99 -4.77 -13.23
N ARG A 8 1.59 -5.02 -14.39
CA ARG A 8 3.00 -5.40 -14.47
C ARG A 8 3.93 -4.38 -13.81
N HIS A 9 3.64 -3.10 -14.02
CA HIS A 9 4.46 -2.01 -13.51
C HIS A 9 4.45 -1.98 -11.98
N PHE A 10 3.27 -2.08 -11.38
CA PHE A 10 3.13 -2.11 -9.92
C PHE A 10 3.73 -3.38 -9.34
N ARG A 11 3.57 -4.51 -10.05
CA ARG A 11 4.15 -5.77 -9.62
C ARG A 11 5.67 -5.68 -9.55
N GLU A 12 6.31 -5.08 -10.55
CA GLU A 12 7.75 -4.89 -10.55
C GLU A 12 8.22 -4.06 -9.36
N PHE A 13 7.47 -3.01 -9.03
CA PHE A 13 7.78 -2.19 -7.87
C PHE A 13 7.67 -2.99 -6.57
N VAL A 14 6.60 -3.75 -6.41
CA VAL A 14 6.41 -4.59 -5.21
C VAL A 14 7.50 -5.66 -5.11
N GLU A 15 7.89 -6.25 -6.21
CA GLU A 15 9.01 -7.21 -6.23
C GLU A 15 10.29 -6.59 -5.68
N LEU A 16 10.55 -5.33 -6.03
CA LEU A 16 11.72 -4.62 -5.52
C LEU A 16 11.59 -4.33 -4.02
N LEU A 17 10.39 -3.97 -3.56
CA LEU A 17 10.15 -3.79 -2.12
C LEU A 17 10.48 -5.06 -1.36
N GLU A 18 10.04 -6.21 -1.86
CA GLU A 18 10.31 -7.50 -1.23
C GLU A 18 11.80 -7.86 -1.30
N ARG A 19 12.41 -7.66 -2.44
CA ARG A 19 13.83 -7.99 -2.64
C ARG A 19 14.74 -7.18 -1.72
N LYS A 20 14.42 -5.91 -1.53
CA LYS A 20 15.22 -5.02 -0.69
C LYS A 20 14.87 -5.12 0.80
N GLY A 21 13.85 -5.89 1.15
CA GLY A 21 13.45 -6.08 2.53
C GLY A 21 12.79 -4.88 3.17
N VAL A 22 12.06 -4.09 2.40
CA VAL A 22 11.32 -2.93 2.92
C VAL A 22 10.17 -3.40 3.80
N LYS A 23 9.96 -2.73 4.92
CA LYS A 23 8.78 -2.94 5.75
C LYS A 23 7.67 -2.05 5.22
N TYR A 24 6.63 -2.67 4.66
CA TYR A 24 5.52 -1.95 4.04
C TYR A 24 4.24 -2.75 4.11
N LEU A 25 3.13 -2.06 3.87
CA LEU A 25 1.81 -2.66 3.72
C LEU A 25 1.15 -2.01 2.51
N LEU A 26 0.49 -2.80 1.67
CA LEU A 26 -0.39 -2.21 0.67
C LEU A 26 -1.69 -1.80 1.33
N VAL A 27 -2.11 -0.57 1.07
CA VAL A 27 -3.32 0.04 1.61
C VAL A 27 -4.14 0.61 0.45
N GLY A 28 -5.14 1.43 0.74
CA GLY A 28 -5.90 2.12 -0.29
C GLY A 28 -6.75 1.22 -1.17
N GLY A 29 -6.94 1.61 -2.41
CA GLY A 29 -7.84 0.93 -3.35
C GLY A 29 -7.53 -0.53 -3.59
N TYR A 30 -6.25 -0.89 -3.70
CA TYR A 30 -5.86 -2.29 -3.88
C TYR A 30 -6.20 -3.14 -2.66
N ALA A 31 -6.06 -2.58 -1.45
CA ALA A 31 -6.46 -3.29 -0.24
C ALA A 31 -7.98 -3.46 -0.17
N VAL A 32 -8.73 -2.45 -0.58
CA VAL A 32 -10.19 -2.54 -0.66
C VAL A 32 -10.58 -3.68 -1.60
N GLY A 33 -9.94 -3.75 -2.77
CA GLY A 33 -10.19 -4.85 -3.73
C GLY A 33 -9.85 -6.22 -3.15
N PHE A 34 -8.69 -6.32 -2.51
CA PHE A 34 -8.24 -7.57 -1.90
C PHE A 34 -9.25 -8.07 -0.83
N HIS A 35 -9.80 -7.15 -0.05
CA HIS A 35 -10.70 -7.50 1.05
C HIS A 35 -12.17 -7.69 0.63
N GLY A 36 -12.47 -7.58 -0.66
CA GLY A 36 -13.77 -8.01 -1.16
C GLY A 36 -14.61 -6.97 -1.89
N PHE A 37 -14.08 -5.77 -2.12
CA PHE A 37 -14.79 -4.78 -2.93
C PHE A 37 -13.91 -4.34 -4.11
N PRO A 38 -13.82 -5.17 -5.16
CA PRO A 38 -13.03 -4.80 -6.34
C PRO A 38 -13.63 -3.58 -7.01
N ARG A 39 -12.80 -2.59 -7.24
CA ARG A 39 -13.16 -1.38 -7.98
C ARG A 39 -11.92 -0.85 -8.67
N TYR A 40 -12.13 0.01 -9.65
CA TYR A 40 -11.00 0.64 -10.33
C TYR A 40 -10.17 1.46 -9.34
N THR A 41 -8.86 1.32 -9.43
CA THR A 41 -7.92 2.15 -8.69
C THR A 41 -6.71 2.44 -9.58
N GLY A 42 -6.37 3.72 -9.69
CA GLY A 42 -5.23 4.16 -10.51
C GLY A 42 -3.93 4.26 -9.73
N ASP A 43 -3.99 4.17 -8.40
CA ASP A 43 -2.84 4.41 -7.53
C ASP A 43 -2.48 3.15 -6.77
N LEU A 44 -1.18 2.91 -6.65
CA LEU A 44 -0.67 1.90 -5.72
C LEU A 44 -0.25 2.64 -4.46
N ASP A 45 -0.92 2.38 -3.33
CA ASP A 45 -0.66 3.04 -2.07
C ASP A 45 0.16 2.14 -1.17
N VAL A 46 1.38 2.57 -0.84
CA VAL A 46 2.34 1.80 -0.06
C VAL A 46 2.61 2.51 1.26
N PHE A 47 2.17 1.92 2.35
CA PHE A 47 2.37 2.45 3.70
C PHE A 47 3.64 1.84 4.27
N ILE A 48 4.59 2.67 4.73
CA ILE A 48 5.91 2.21 5.14
C ILE A 48 6.21 2.52 6.61
N ALA A 49 7.08 1.71 7.20
CA ALA A 49 7.63 2.00 8.53
C ALA A 49 8.58 3.20 8.46
N ILE A 50 8.51 4.07 9.46
CA ILE A 50 9.41 5.21 9.57
C ILE A 50 10.64 4.79 10.39
N ASP A 51 11.74 4.51 9.70
CA ASP A 51 13.01 4.26 10.36
C ASP A 51 14.14 4.42 9.33
N PRO A 52 15.36 4.81 9.78
CA PRO A 52 16.45 5.13 8.84
C PRO A 52 16.83 3.98 7.92
N GLU A 53 16.84 2.75 8.43
CA GLU A 53 17.17 1.58 7.61
C GLU A 53 16.13 1.37 6.53
N ASN A 54 14.85 1.49 6.90
CA ASN A 54 13.75 1.34 5.94
C ASN A 54 13.80 2.43 4.87
N ALA A 55 14.08 3.68 5.28
CA ALA A 55 14.21 4.80 4.35
C ALA A 55 15.31 4.56 3.34
N ASN A 56 16.46 4.03 3.76
CA ASN A 56 17.54 3.69 2.85
C ASN A 56 17.12 2.61 1.84
N LYS A 57 16.40 1.61 2.30
CA LYS A 57 15.91 0.54 1.42
C LYS A 57 14.92 1.06 0.39
N ILE A 58 14.06 1.99 0.78
CA ILE A 58 13.13 2.63 -0.15
C ILE A 58 13.89 3.39 -1.25
N LEU A 59 14.93 4.12 -0.88
CA LEU A 59 15.76 4.81 -1.86
C LEU A 59 16.40 3.83 -2.84
N GLU A 60 16.88 2.68 -2.36
CA GLU A 60 17.44 1.64 -3.22
C GLU A 60 16.39 1.10 -4.19
N VAL A 61 15.14 0.96 -3.72
CA VAL A 61 14.02 0.53 -4.59
C VAL A 61 13.81 1.55 -5.70
N PHE A 62 13.76 2.83 -5.36
CA PHE A 62 13.57 3.87 -6.37
C PHE A 62 14.69 3.90 -7.40
N GLU A 63 15.92 3.76 -6.95
CA GLU A 63 17.06 3.72 -7.84
C GLU A 63 16.96 2.52 -8.80
N ALA A 64 16.66 1.34 -8.26
CA ALA A 64 16.52 0.13 -9.06
C ALA A 64 15.34 0.21 -10.02
N PHE A 65 14.28 0.93 -9.64
CA PHE A 65 13.08 1.09 -10.47
C PHE A 65 13.23 2.18 -11.53
N GLY A 66 14.38 2.89 -11.55
CA GLY A 66 14.67 3.90 -12.56
C GLY A 66 14.33 5.33 -12.16
N PHE A 67 14.11 5.60 -10.87
CA PHE A 67 13.76 6.94 -10.39
C PHE A 67 14.91 7.63 -9.66
N SER A 68 16.14 7.36 -10.03
CA SER A 68 17.29 7.99 -9.39
C SER A 68 17.36 9.51 -9.60
N ASP A 69 16.65 10.03 -10.61
CA ASP A 69 16.67 11.46 -10.94
C ASP A 69 15.78 12.31 -10.03
N LEU A 70 15.01 11.70 -9.15
CA LEU A 70 14.03 12.43 -8.33
C LEU A 70 14.64 13.21 -7.16
N LYS A 71 15.94 13.05 -6.91
CA LYS A 71 16.66 13.74 -5.83
C LYS A 71 16.03 13.53 -4.45
N LEU A 72 15.45 12.36 -4.22
CA LEU A 72 14.89 12.01 -2.94
C LEU A 72 16.00 11.66 -1.94
N THR A 73 15.76 11.95 -0.69
CA THR A 73 16.67 11.62 0.41
C THR A 73 15.93 10.82 1.47
N THR A 74 16.67 10.25 2.42
CA THR A 74 16.05 9.52 3.53
C THR A 74 15.08 10.38 4.32
N ASN A 75 15.34 11.69 4.41
CA ASN A 75 14.46 12.60 5.14
C ASN A 75 13.04 12.64 4.59
N ASP A 76 12.87 12.38 3.29
CA ASP A 76 11.54 12.34 2.67
C ASP A 76 10.68 11.21 3.22
N PHE A 77 11.27 10.25 3.92
CA PHE A 77 10.59 9.07 4.45
C PHE A 77 10.69 8.93 5.96
N LEU A 78 11.15 9.98 6.65
CA LEU A 78 11.38 9.92 8.11
C LEU A 78 10.43 10.78 8.92
N GLU A 79 9.60 11.59 8.26
CA GLU A 79 8.60 12.40 8.95
C GLU A 79 7.22 11.75 8.86
N ASP A 80 6.39 11.96 9.89
CA ASP A 80 5.01 11.48 9.88
C ASP A 80 4.20 12.17 8.78
N ASP A 81 3.19 11.46 8.31
CA ASP A 81 2.17 12.00 7.40
C ASP A 81 2.71 12.58 6.09
N MET A 82 3.79 11.99 5.61
CA MET A 82 4.37 12.37 4.32
C MET A 82 3.79 11.51 3.20
N VAL A 83 3.63 12.11 2.03
CA VAL A 83 3.24 11.40 0.81
C VAL A 83 4.27 11.72 -0.26
N VAL A 84 4.89 10.68 -0.80
CA VAL A 84 5.80 10.81 -1.95
C VAL A 84 5.12 10.14 -3.14
N GLU A 85 4.80 10.92 -4.15
CA GLU A 85 4.13 10.41 -5.37
C GLU A 85 5.14 10.25 -6.48
N ILE A 86 5.10 9.11 -7.17
CA ILE A 86 5.92 8.87 -8.34
C ILE A 86 5.03 8.35 -9.47
N GLY A 87 5.37 8.77 -10.69
CA GLY A 87 4.60 8.42 -11.87
C GLY A 87 3.36 9.27 -12.04
N ARG A 88 2.53 8.89 -13.00
CA ARG A 88 1.27 9.57 -13.33
C ARG A 88 0.19 8.53 -13.55
N GLU A 89 -1.05 8.90 -13.32
CA GLU A 89 -2.15 8.02 -13.63
C GLU A 89 -2.08 7.56 -15.08
N PRO A 90 -2.37 6.31 -15.36
CA PRO A 90 -2.90 5.28 -14.45
C PRO A 90 -1.83 4.48 -13.69
N LEU A 91 -0.59 4.93 -13.66
CA LEU A 91 0.53 4.21 -13.07
C LEU A 91 1.19 5.01 -11.93
N LYS A 92 0.40 5.65 -11.10
CA LYS A 92 0.92 6.44 -9.99
C LYS A 92 1.14 5.57 -8.76
N ILE A 93 2.29 5.75 -8.12
CA ILE A 93 2.64 5.07 -6.87
C ILE A 93 2.75 6.13 -5.78
N GLN A 94 2.12 5.89 -4.64
CA GLN A 94 2.18 6.77 -3.48
C GLN A 94 2.84 6.04 -2.33
N ILE A 95 3.91 6.63 -1.79
CA ILE A 95 4.56 6.11 -0.58
C ILE A 95 4.06 6.98 0.57
N LEU A 96 3.47 6.33 1.56
CA LEU A 96 2.82 7.00 2.69
C LEU A 96 3.55 6.66 3.98
N THR A 97 3.94 7.67 4.75
CA THR A 97 4.53 7.44 6.07
C THR A 97 3.48 7.45 7.18
N GLY A 98 2.26 7.87 6.86
CA GLY A 98 1.15 7.86 7.82
C GLY A 98 -0.18 7.73 7.11
N ILE A 99 -1.14 7.08 7.75
CA ILE A 99 -2.53 7.01 7.29
C ILE A 99 -3.44 7.26 8.47
N ASP A 100 -4.65 7.75 8.20
CA ASP A 100 -5.57 8.16 9.25
C ASP A 100 -5.98 6.99 10.15
N GLY A 101 -5.87 7.20 11.45
CA GLY A 101 -6.36 6.29 12.48
C GLY A 101 -5.55 5.04 12.73
N ILE A 102 -4.43 4.85 12.03
CA ILE A 102 -3.65 3.61 12.07
C ILE A 102 -2.17 3.91 12.31
N GLN A 103 -1.56 3.18 13.25
CA GLN A 103 -0.11 3.20 13.45
C GLN A 103 0.51 2.02 12.71
N PHE A 104 1.62 2.27 12.03
CA PHE A 104 2.24 1.25 11.18
C PHE A 104 2.59 -0.02 11.96
N ASP A 105 3.25 0.11 13.10
CA ASP A 105 3.72 -1.06 13.84
C ASP A 105 2.57 -1.98 14.26
N ASP A 106 1.45 -1.39 14.68
CA ASP A 106 0.26 -2.15 15.06
C ASP A 106 -0.35 -2.89 13.87
N ALA A 107 -0.49 -2.18 12.76
CA ALA A 107 -1.07 -2.77 11.55
C ALA A 107 -0.16 -3.83 10.95
N TYR A 108 1.16 -3.64 11.04
CA TYR A 108 2.12 -4.58 10.48
C TYR A 108 2.04 -5.95 11.17
N ILE A 109 1.80 -5.97 12.48
CA ILE A 109 1.61 -7.22 13.23
C ILE A 109 0.38 -7.97 12.73
N ARG A 110 -0.68 -7.24 12.36
CA ARG A 110 -1.96 -7.81 11.93
C ARG A 110 -2.07 -7.95 10.40
N LYS A 111 -0.98 -7.77 9.69
CA LYS A 111 -0.99 -7.87 8.22
C LYS A 111 -1.43 -9.23 7.74
N VAL A 112 -1.99 -9.26 6.54
CA VAL A 112 -2.33 -10.49 5.85
C VAL A 112 -1.56 -10.54 4.54
N TYR A 113 -1.20 -11.74 4.12
CA TYR A 113 -0.46 -11.91 2.87
C TYR A 113 -1.38 -12.38 1.76
N TRP A 114 -1.16 -11.85 0.57
CA TRP A 114 -1.76 -12.39 -0.63
C TRP A 114 -0.61 -12.89 -1.52
N THR A 115 -0.72 -14.13 -1.96
CA THR A 115 0.31 -14.72 -2.80
C THR A 115 -0.10 -14.57 -4.26
N ASP A 116 0.71 -13.85 -5.02
CA ASP A 116 0.52 -13.64 -6.45
C ASP A 116 1.68 -14.34 -7.17
N GLN A 117 1.40 -15.53 -7.73
CA GLN A 117 2.43 -16.41 -8.27
C GLN A 117 3.41 -16.78 -7.14
N ASP A 118 4.67 -16.39 -7.22
CA ASP A 118 5.67 -16.69 -6.19
C ASP A 118 5.95 -15.50 -5.26
N LEU A 119 5.14 -14.45 -5.37
CA LEU A 119 5.32 -13.21 -4.60
C LEU A 119 4.29 -13.12 -3.48
N SER A 120 4.76 -13.04 -2.23
CA SER A 120 3.90 -12.84 -1.07
C SER A 120 3.85 -11.35 -0.75
N ILE A 121 2.66 -10.77 -0.83
CA ILE A 121 2.46 -9.34 -0.71
C ILE A 121 1.73 -9.03 0.60
N PRO A 122 2.32 -8.21 1.50
CA PRO A 122 1.64 -7.85 2.74
C PRO A 122 0.60 -6.76 2.52
N PHE A 123 -0.62 -7.04 2.95
CA PHE A 123 -1.73 -6.09 2.92
C PHE A 123 -2.13 -5.72 4.33
N ILE A 124 -2.63 -4.50 4.49
CA ILE A 124 -3.29 -4.09 5.72
C ILE A 124 -4.45 -5.06 6.01
N GLY A 125 -4.62 -5.44 7.28
CA GLY A 125 -5.71 -6.34 7.68
C GLY A 125 -7.08 -5.67 7.52
N PHE A 126 -8.13 -6.49 7.48
CA PHE A 126 -9.49 -6.02 7.23
C PHE A 126 -9.95 -4.97 8.25
N GLU A 127 -9.77 -5.25 9.54
CA GLU A 127 -10.24 -4.35 10.59
C GLU A 127 -9.48 -3.03 10.59
N ASP A 128 -8.16 -3.08 10.34
CA ASP A 128 -7.36 -1.86 10.26
C ASP A 128 -7.75 -1.03 9.03
N LEU A 129 -8.05 -1.69 7.93
CA LEU A 129 -8.51 -1.00 6.72
C LEU A 129 -9.84 -0.28 6.98
N LEU A 130 -10.78 -0.94 7.65
CA LEU A 130 -12.05 -0.31 8.01
C LEU A 130 -11.83 0.91 8.88
N LYS A 131 -11.00 0.77 9.91
CA LYS A 131 -10.71 1.87 10.83
C LYS A 131 -10.08 3.05 10.09
N ASN A 132 -9.15 2.76 9.20
CA ASN A 132 -8.51 3.81 8.38
C ASN A 132 -9.56 4.54 7.54
N LYS A 133 -10.41 3.80 6.83
CA LYS A 133 -11.42 4.39 5.96
C LYS A 133 -12.46 5.19 6.73
N GLU A 134 -12.86 4.71 7.89
CA GLU A 134 -13.80 5.44 8.75
C GLU A 134 -13.18 6.73 9.28
N SER A 135 -11.88 6.72 9.53
CA SER A 135 -11.15 7.86 10.11
C SER A 135 -10.98 9.02 9.14
N THR A 136 -11.05 8.79 7.83
CA THR A 136 -10.82 9.85 6.85
C THR A 136 -11.99 10.81 6.71
N GLY A 137 -13.21 10.37 6.99
CA GLY A 137 -14.41 11.17 6.81
C GLY A 137 -14.82 11.46 5.36
N ARG A 138 -14.08 10.93 4.38
CA ARG A 138 -14.40 11.17 2.97
C ARG A 138 -15.58 10.29 2.54
N GLY A 139 -16.47 10.86 1.70
CA GLY A 139 -17.64 10.14 1.20
C GLY A 139 -17.30 8.85 0.48
N ARG A 140 -16.27 8.87 -0.36
CA ARG A 140 -15.78 7.69 -1.08
C ARG A 140 -15.38 6.58 -0.11
N ASP A 141 -14.70 6.93 0.98
CA ASP A 141 -14.25 5.97 1.96
C ASP A 141 -15.41 5.38 2.76
N LYS A 142 -16.47 6.15 2.97
CA LYS A 142 -17.69 5.63 3.60
C LYS A 142 -18.35 4.57 2.73
N ILE A 143 -18.35 4.76 1.42
CA ILE A 143 -18.87 3.77 0.47
C ILE A 143 -18.01 2.50 0.53
N ASP A 144 -16.69 2.65 0.56
CA ASP A 144 -15.77 1.52 0.70
C ASP A 144 -16.10 0.70 1.96
N VAL A 145 -16.32 1.38 3.09
CA VAL A 145 -16.67 0.71 4.35
C VAL A 145 -17.97 -0.07 4.21
N GLN A 146 -19.00 0.56 3.65
CA GLN A 146 -20.31 -0.09 3.47
C GLN A 146 -20.19 -1.35 2.62
N GLU A 147 -19.48 -1.26 1.50
CA GLU A 147 -19.34 -2.40 0.59
C GLU A 147 -18.48 -3.51 1.19
N LEU A 148 -17.41 -3.16 1.89
CA LEU A 148 -16.57 -4.15 2.57
C LEU A 148 -17.35 -4.90 3.64
N MET A 149 -18.13 -4.20 4.45
CA MET A 149 -18.94 -4.80 5.49
C MET A 149 -20.02 -5.71 4.91
N LYS A 150 -20.67 -5.27 3.85
CA LYS A 150 -21.69 -6.04 3.14
C LYS A 150 -21.11 -7.34 2.57
N ASN A 151 -19.98 -7.25 1.92
CA ASN A 151 -19.34 -8.40 1.27
C ASN A 151 -18.77 -9.39 2.29
N ARG A 152 -18.32 -8.90 3.44
CA ARG A 152 -17.88 -9.75 4.54
C ARG A 152 -19.02 -10.61 5.06
N LYS A 153 -20.21 -10.03 5.22
CA LYS A 153 -21.39 -10.76 5.69
C LYS A 153 -21.79 -11.88 4.71
N GLN A 154 -21.63 -11.63 3.41
CA GLN A 154 -21.98 -12.63 2.40
C GLN A 154 -21.03 -13.81 2.39
N LYS A 155 -19.82 -13.66 2.89
CA LYS A 155 -18.83 -14.76 2.95
C LYS A 155 -19.00 -15.65 4.19
N LEU A 156 -19.78 -15.18 5.13
CA LEU A 156 -20.08 -15.95 6.34
C LEU A 156 -21.35 -16.78 6.14
#